data_6e5fcca29746297e58bd50a617f9ae6b
#
_entry.id   6e5fcca29746297e58bd50a617f9ae6b
#
_cell.length_a   1.000
_cell.length_b   1.000
_cell.length_c   1.000
_cell.angle_alpha   90.00
_cell.angle_beta   90.00
_cell.angle_gamma   90.00
#
_symmetry.space_group_name_H-M   'P 1'
#
loop_
_entity.id
_entity.type
_entity.pdbx_description
1 polymer ?
#
loop_
_entity_poly.entity_id
_entity_poly.type
_entity_poly.pdbx_seq_one_letter_code
_entity_poly.pdbx_strand_id
1 'polypeptide(L)'
;YMVIESWLNAQVSGEKRGQVFALYMAVNLGALAAAQQLLSLDTPMNFTLFALAAILISSALMPITLTRQAQPALPDMPATDLLQLARIAPLPLMAAGISGLTLGGFWGLAPVYASQVGFDAAGVGLLMSITILG
;
A
#
# COMPACT_ATOMS: atom_id res chain seq x y z
N TYR A 1 3.20 4.45 -3.99
CA TYR A 1 4.22 4.07 -3.01
C TYR A 1 5.63 4.49 -3.47
N MET A 2 6.16 3.99 -4.56
CA MET A 2 7.51 4.25 -5.08
C MET A 2 7.92 5.74 -5.10
N VAL A 3 7.02 6.65 -5.49
CA VAL A 3 7.32 8.08 -5.54
C VAL A 3 7.57 8.66 -4.15
N ILE A 4 6.74 8.28 -3.16
CA ILE A 4 6.88 8.73 -1.77
C ILE A 4 8.16 8.18 -1.17
N GLU A 5 8.47 6.92 -1.40
CA GLU A 5 9.67 6.26 -0.91
C GLU A 5 10.93 6.86 -1.51
N SER A 6 10.93 7.14 -2.82
CA SER A 6 12.04 7.82 -3.49
C SER A 6 12.24 9.24 -2.94
N TRP A 7 11.15 9.97 -2.72
CA TRP A 7 11.20 11.31 -2.14
C TRP A 7 11.74 11.30 -0.71
N LEU A 8 11.23 10.41 0.15
CA LEU A 8 11.74 10.22 1.51
C LEU A 8 13.23 9.85 1.51
N ASN A 9 13.62 8.97 0.60
CA ASN A 9 15.02 8.55 0.47
C ASN A 9 15.95 9.69 0.08
N ALA A 10 15.49 10.63 -0.74
CA ALA A 10 16.26 11.81 -1.18
C ALA A 10 16.37 12.89 -0.08
N GLN A 11 15.34 13.00 0.79
CA GLN A 11 15.28 14.07 1.80
C GLN A 11 15.92 13.69 3.13
N VAL A 12 16.07 12.41 3.44
CA VAL A 12 16.52 11.96 4.75
C VAL A 12 18.00 11.58 4.73
N SER A 13 18.80 12.16 5.65
CA SER A 13 20.19 11.80 5.85
C SER A 13 20.35 10.33 6.25
N GLY A 14 21.46 9.69 5.86
CA GLY A 14 21.67 8.24 6.03
C GLY A 14 21.48 7.71 7.46
N GLU A 15 21.80 8.53 8.47
CA GLU A 15 21.71 8.13 9.88
C GLU A 15 20.27 7.99 10.39
N LYS A 16 19.33 8.80 9.89
CA LYS A 16 17.91 8.78 10.29
C LYS A 16 17.02 8.03 9.30
N ARG A 17 17.58 7.57 8.18
CA ARG A 17 16.81 6.92 7.12
C ARG A 17 16.01 5.71 7.62
N GLY A 18 16.64 4.83 8.41
CA GLY A 18 15.98 3.66 8.97
C GLY A 18 14.78 3.99 9.86
N GLN A 19 14.92 5.01 10.71
CA GLN A 19 13.84 5.44 11.60
C GLN A 19 12.65 6.04 10.83
N VAL A 20 12.92 6.88 9.83
CA VAL A 20 11.86 7.50 9.01
C VAL A 20 11.13 6.44 8.19
N PHE A 21 11.86 5.49 7.59
CA PHE A 21 11.24 4.39 6.86
C PHE A 21 10.44 3.45 7.77
N ALA A 22 10.94 3.13 8.98
CA ALA A 22 10.20 2.33 9.95
C ALA A 22 8.90 3.02 10.37
N LEU A 23 8.94 4.33 10.63
CA LEU A 23 7.74 5.10 10.96
C LEU A 23 6.76 5.15 9.77
N TYR A 24 7.26 5.40 8.57
CA TYR A 24 6.45 5.39 7.34
C TYR A 24 5.74 4.04 7.14
N MET A 25 6.47 2.93 7.29
CA MET A 25 5.89 1.59 7.18
C MET A 25 4.88 1.31 8.29
N ALA A 26 5.16 1.67 9.54
CA ALA A 26 4.24 1.50 10.66
C ALA A 26 2.92 2.28 10.44
N VAL A 27 3.01 3.53 10.00
CA VAL A 27 1.83 4.35 9.68
C VAL A 27 1.05 3.75 8.52
N ASN A 28 1.75 3.29 7.49
CA ASN A 28 1.13 2.70 6.30
C ASN A 28 0.37 1.40 6.63
N LEU A 29 1.05 0.46 7.30
CA LEU A 29 0.44 -0.81 7.72
C LEU A 29 -0.70 -0.58 8.72
N GLY A 30 -0.51 0.33 9.67
CA GLY A 30 -1.55 0.70 10.63
C GLY A 30 -2.78 1.32 9.95
N ALA A 31 -2.59 2.19 8.97
CA ALA A 31 -3.68 2.77 8.19
C ALA A 31 -4.41 1.71 7.36
N LEU A 32 -3.67 0.78 6.73
CA LEU A 32 -4.27 -0.34 5.99
C LEU A 32 -5.09 -1.25 6.91
N ALA A 33 -4.56 -1.61 8.08
CA ALA A 33 -5.28 -2.41 9.06
C ALA A 33 -6.53 -1.70 9.58
N ALA A 34 -6.44 -0.40 9.87
CA ALA A 34 -7.57 0.42 10.28
C ALA A 34 -8.64 0.52 9.18
N ALA A 35 -8.23 0.65 7.91
CA ALA A 35 -9.14 0.70 6.78
C ALA A 35 -9.98 -0.58 6.65
N GLN A 36 -9.43 -1.75 7.00
CA GLN A 36 -10.20 -3.00 6.99
C GLN A 36 -11.35 -2.98 8.01
N GLN A 37 -11.19 -2.27 9.13
CA GLN A 37 -12.25 -2.17 10.15
C GLN A 37 -13.43 -1.30 9.68
N LEU A 38 -13.25 -0.46 8.65
CA LEU A 38 -14.36 0.32 8.09
C LEU A 38 -15.43 -0.56 7.46
N LEU A 39 -15.08 -1.78 7.05
CA LEU A 39 -16.04 -2.76 6.53
C LEU A 39 -17.11 -3.15 7.56
N SER A 40 -16.84 -2.99 8.86
CA SER A 40 -17.80 -3.27 9.92
C SER A 40 -18.83 -2.16 10.14
N LEU A 41 -18.64 -0.98 9.54
CA LEU A 41 -19.51 0.19 9.73
C LEU A 41 -20.79 0.09 8.91
N ASP A 42 -20.75 -0.58 7.78
CA ASP A 42 -21.92 -0.75 6.90
C ASP A 42 -21.71 -1.93 5.94
N THR A 43 -22.79 -2.34 5.28
CA THR A 43 -22.69 -3.39 4.27
C THR A 43 -21.92 -2.90 3.04
N PRO A 44 -21.03 -3.74 2.44
CA PRO A 44 -20.19 -3.34 1.30
C PRO A 44 -20.98 -2.86 0.07
N MET A 45 -22.25 -3.16 -0.01
CA MET A 45 -23.14 -2.75 -1.12
C MET A 45 -23.74 -1.36 -0.94
N ASN A 46 -23.59 -0.75 0.23
CA ASN A 46 -24.15 0.56 0.53
C ASN A 46 -23.20 1.68 0.09
N PHE A 47 -23.77 2.84 -0.24
CA PHE A 47 -23.03 4.02 -0.64
C PHE A 47 -22.11 4.59 0.46
N THR A 48 -22.39 4.31 1.74
CA THR A 48 -21.72 4.87 2.92
C THR A 48 -20.21 4.64 2.89
N LEU A 49 -19.76 3.42 2.60
CA LEU A 49 -18.34 3.08 2.58
C LEU A 49 -17.60 3.78 1.44
N PHE A 50 -18.23 3.93 0.27
CA PHE A 50 -17.66 4.65 -0.87
C PHE A 50 -17.57 6.15 -0.59
N ALA A 51 -18.60 6.74 0.03
CA ALA A 51 -18.60 8.14 0.44
C ALA A 51 -17.49 8.41 1.47
N LEU A 52 -17.34 7.53 2.47
CA LEU A 52 -16.31 7.63 3.48
C LEU A 52 -14.90 7.53 2.87
N ALA A 53 -14.68 6.59 1.97
CA ALA A 53 -13.42 6.47 1.25
C ALA A 53 -13.09 7.74 0.44
N ALA A 54 -14.07 8.29 -0.27
CA ALA A 54 -13.91 9.54 -1.02
C ALA A 54 -13.56 10.73 -0.13
N ILE A 55 -14.22 10.85 1.03
CA ILE A 55 -13.93 11.90 2.02
C ILE A 55 -12.50 11.74 2.57
N LEU A 56 -12.09 10.53 2.94
CA LEU A 56 -10.75 10.27 3.47
C LEU A 56 -9.66 10.59 2.44
N ILE A 57 -9.85 10.17 1.18
CA ILE A 57 -8.90 10.47 0.09
C ILE A 57 -8.84 11.97 -0.17
N SER A 58 -9.98 12.66 -0.22
CA SER A 58 -10.02 14.11 -0.42
C SER A 58 -9.37 14.86 0.75
N SER A 59 -9.60 14.42 1.97
CA SER A 59 -8.98 15.00 3.18
C SER A 59 -7.46 14.82 3.19
N ALA A 60 -6.95 13.71 2.67
CA ALA A 60 -5.52 13.45 2.56
C ALA A 60 -4.80 14.43 1.61
N LEU A 61 -5.50 15.06 0.67
CA LEU A 61 -4.93 16.09 -0.19
C LEU A 61 -4.71 17.43 0.53
N MET A 62 -5.47 17.72 1.60
CA MET A 62 -5.36 19.00 2.32
C MET A 62 -3.95 19.29 2.85
N PRO A 63 -3.28 18.41 3.60
CA PRO A 63 -1.94 18.69 4.10
C PRO A 63 -0.91 18.84 2.96
N ILE A 64 -1.11 18.15 1.85
CA ILE A 64 -0.22 18.23 0.68
C ILE A 64 -0.34 19.60 0.01
N THR A 65 -1.55 20.13 -0.16
CA THR A 65 -1.79 21.44 -0.78
C THR A 65 -1.34 22.60 0.10
N LEU A 66 -1.35 22.41 1.42
CA LEU A 66 -0.89 23.41 2.39
C LEU A 66 0.64 23.42 2.54
N THR A 67 1.32 22.37 2.16
CA THR A 67 2.77 22.23 2.30
C THR A 67 3.48 22.81 1.06
N ARG A 68 4.22 23.91 1.23
CA ARG A 68 5.06 24.52 0.19
C ARG A 68 6.43 23.83 0.13
N GLN A 69 6.46 22.56 -0.17
CA GLN A 69 7.73 21.84 -0.39
C GLN A 69 8.16 21.98 -1.84
N ALA A 70 9.44 22.26 -2.05
CA ALA A 70 10.01 22.22 -3.39
C ALA A 70 9.88 20.80 -3.97
N GLN A 71 9.40 20.71 -5.20
CA GLN A 71 9.38 19.42 -5.88
C GLN A 71 10.83 18.90 -6.03
N PRO A 72 11.12 17.67 -5.63
CA PRO A 72 12.43 17.09 -5.89
C PRO A 72 12.65 17.03 -7.40
N ALA A 73 13.84 17.38 -7.83
CA ALA A 73 14.24 17.16 -9.22
C ALA A 73 14.06 15.65 -9.51
N LEU A 74 13.22 15.33 -10.48
CA LEU A 74 13.07 13.96 -10.93
C LEU A 74 14.45 13.53 -11.50
N PRO A 75 15.07 12.48 -10.97
CA PRO A 75 16.27 11.96 -11.59
C PRO A 75 15.92 11.52 -13.02
N ASP A 76 16.80 11.79 -13.97
CA ASP A 76 16.67 11.26 -15.33
C ASP A 76 16.62 9.74 -15.22
N MET A 77 15.42 9.19 -15.34
CA MET A 77 15.25 7.73 -15.32
C MET A 77 15.60 7.21 -16.72
N PRO A 78 16.69 6.45 -16.85
CA PRO A 78 16.93 5.74 -18.09
C PRO A 78 15.73 4.85 -18.39
N ALA A 79 15.30 4.81 -19.66
CA ALA A 79 14.24 3.93 -20.09
C ALA A 79 14.58 2.49 -19.68
N THR A 80 13.79 1.94 -18.76
CA THR A 80 14.02 0.56 -18.27
C THR A 80 13.55 -0.41 -19.35
N ASP A 81 14.48 -1.00 -20.06
CA ASP A 81 14.19 -2.09 -20.99
C ASP A 81 14.03 -3.40 -20.19
N LEU A 82 12.80 -3.87 -20.07
CA LEU A 82 12.47 -5.13 -19.36
C LEU A 82 13.17 -6.34 -19.97
N LEU A 83 13.39 -6.34 -21.28
CA LEU A 83 14.12 -7.41 -21.95
C LEU A 83 15.62 -7.40 -21.57
N GLN A 84 16.20 -6.22 -21.46
CA GLN A 84 17.57 -6.06 -20.99
C GLN A 84 17.69 -6.47 -19.52
N LEU A 85 16.74 -6.08 -18.68
CA LEU A 85 16.69 -6.47 -17.27
C LEU A 85 16.57 -7.99 -17.10
N ALA A 86 15.72 -8.64 -17.92
CA ALA A 86 15.56 -10.10 -17.93
C ALA A 86 16.86 -10.85 -18.30
N ARG A 87 17.70 -10.25 -19.13
CA ARG A 87 18.99 -10.84 -19.51
C ARG A 87 20.07 -10.62 -18.44
N ILE A 88 20.08 -9.47 -17.79
CA ILE A 88 21.11 -9.11 -16.80
C ILE A 88 20.79 -9.74 -15.43
N ALA A 89 19.52 -9.76 -15.04
CA ALA A 89 19.07 -10.20 -13.73
C ALA A 89 17.77 -11.05 -13.82
N PRO A 90 17.85 -12.27 -14.40
CA PRO A 90 16.66 -13.13 -14.57
C PRO A 90 16.06 -13.58 -13.23
N LEU A 91 16.89 -13.95 -12.26
CA LEU A 91 16.43 -14.44 -10.96
C LEU A 91 15.61 -13.41 -10.16
N PRO A 92 16.07 -12.16 -9.95
CA PRO A 92 15.25 -11.14 -9.30
C PRO A 92 13.95 -10.83 -10.03
N LEU A 93 13.94 -10.83 -11.36
CA LEU A 93 12.74 -10.58 -12.15
C LEU A 93 11.70 -11.70 -11.97
N MET A 94 12.13 -12.96 -12.02
CA MET A 94 11.26 -14.11 -11.77
C MET A 94 10.74 -14.12 -10.31
N ALA A 95 11.60 -13.84 -9.35
CA ALA A 95 11.22 -13.75 -7.93
C ALA A 95 10.18 -12.65 -7.71
N ALA A 96 10.36 -11.48 -8.30
CA ALA A 96 9.38 -10.39 -8.23
C ALA A 96 8.03 -10.78 -8.87
N GLY A 97 8.06 -11.46 -10.03
CA GLY A 97 6.86 -11.95 -10.70
C GLY A 97 6.09 -12.97 -9.86
N ILE A 98 6.78 -13.98 -9.32
CA ILE A 98 6.17 -15.00 -8.47
C ILE A 98 5.62 -14.39 -7.18
N SER A 99 6.40 -13.52 -6.52
CA SER A 99 5.94 -12.80 -5.33
C SER A 99 4.71 -11.95 -5.61
N GLY A 100 4.70 -11.23 -6.73
CA GLY A 100 3.55 -10.43 -7.14
C GLY A 100 2.29 -11.27 -7.39
N LEU A 101 2.43 -12.42 -8.05
CA LEU A 101 1.32 -13.36 -8.27
C LEU A 101 0.80 -13.94 -6.95
N THR A 102 1.70 -14.34 -6.07
CA THR A 102 1.33 -14.92 -4.77
C THR A 102 0.62 -13.89 -3.89
N LEU A 103 1.18 -12.69 -3.77
CA LEU A 103 0.59 -11.60 -3.00
C LEU A 103 -0.74 -11.15 -3.60
N GLY A 104 -0.80 -10.95 -4.91
CA GLY A 104 -2.03 -10.55 -5.60
C GLY A 104 -3.12 -11.62 -5.47
N GLY A 105 -2.77 -12.89 -5.60
CA GLY A 105 -3.69 -14.01 -5.37
C GLY A 105 -4.20 -14.04 -3.94
N PHE A 106 -3.31 -13.90 -2.95
CA PHE A 106 -3.71 -13.88 -1.54
C PHE A 106 -4.66 -12.72 -1.24
N TRP A 107 -4.26 -11.47 -1.56
CA TRP A 107 -5.07 -10.29 -1.27
C TRP A 107 -6.40 -10.25 -2.02
N GLY A 108 -6.47 -10.86 -3.22
CA GLY A 108 -7.70 -10.96 -3.99
C GLY A 108 -8.63 -12.08 -3.53
N LEU A 109 -8.09 -13.24 -3.15
CA LEU A 109 -8.89 -14.43 -2.88
C LEU A 109 -9.16 -14.67 -1.40
N ALA A 110 -8.29 -14.25 -0.48
CA ALA A 110 -8.47 -14.51 0.94
C ALA A 110 -9.76 -13.91 1.52
N PRO A 111 -10.16 -12.66 1.21
CA PRO A 111 -11.44 -12.12 1.68
C PRO A 111 -12.64 -12.89 1.11
N VAL A 112 -12.57 -13.28 -0.16
CA VAL A 112 -13.64 -14.05 -0.83
C VAL A 112 -13.76 -15.42 -0.18
N TYR A 113 -12.66 -16.11 0.04
CA TYR A 113 -12.65 -17.40 0.72
C TYR A 113 -13.22 -17.31 2.14
N ALA A 114 -12.77 -16.32 2.92
CA ALA A 114 -13.25 -16.09 4.27
C ALA A 114 -14.79 -15.90 4.31
N SER A 115 -15.34 -15.12 3.38
CA SER A 115 -16.80 -14.94 3.27
C SER A 115 -17.53 -16.25 2.91
N GLN A 116 -16.93 -17.09 2.07
CA GLN A 116 -17.52 -18.40 1.68
C GLN A 116 -17.52 -19.42 2.83
N VAL A 117 -16.56 -19.35 3.74
CA VAL A 117 -16.50 -20.20 4.94
C VAL A 117 -17.33 -19.65 6.10
N GLY A 118 -18.09 -18.57 5.90
CA GLY A 118 -19.07 -18.07 6.85
C GLY A 118 -18.61 -16.91 7.72
N PHE A 119 -17.46 -16.29 7.44
CA PHE A 119 -17.09 -15.04 8.10
C PHE A 119 -18.01 -13.90 7.62
N ASP A 120 -18.50 -13.12 8.56
CA ASP A 120 -19.19 -11.86 8.26
C ASP A 120 -18.18 -10.75 7.85
N ALA A 121 -18.67 -9.59 7.45
CA ALA A 121 -17.83 -8.49 7.01
C ALA A 121 -16.81 -8.03 8.09
N ALA A 122 -17.24 -8.04 9.36
CA ALA A 122 -16.37 -7.69 10.48
C ALA A 122 -15.28 -8.74 10.70
N GLY A 123 -15.63 -10.02 10.60
CA GLY A 123 -14.67 -11.13 10.69
C GLY A 123 -13.65 -11.14 9.57
N VAL A 124 -14.07 -10.86 8.33
CA VAL A 124 -13.16 -10.68 7.19
C VAL A 124 -12.23 -9.49 7.43
N GLY A 125 -12.76 -8.35 7.86
CA GLY A 125 -11.97 -7.16 8.18
C GLY A 125 -10.93 -7.42 9.29
N LEU A 126 -11.32 -8.15 10.33
CA LEU A 126 -10.42 -8.53 11.42
C LEU A 126 -9.31 -9.47 10.93
N LEU A 127 -9.67 -10.51 10.17
CA LEU A 127 -8.72 -11.46 9.58
C LEU A 127 -7.67 -10.73 8.74
N MET A 128 -8.10 -9.84 7.84
CA MET A 128 -7.21 -9.08 6.97
C MET A 128 -6.34 -8.09 7.76
N SER A 129 -6.89 -7.45 8.80
CA SER A 129 -6.12 -6.56 9.68
C SER A 129 -5.01 -7.29 10.41
N ILE A 130 -5.28 -8.46 10.99
CA ILE A 130 -4.28 -9.28 11.67
C ILE A 130 -3.20 -9.72 10.68
N THR A 131 -3.59 -10.12 9.47
CA THR A 131 -2.64 -10.50 8.42
C THR A 131 -1.71 -9.35 7.99
N ILE A 132 -2.19 -8.11 8.01
CA ILE A 132 -1.38 -6.92 7.69
C ILE A 132 -0.36 -6.63 8.80
N LEU A 133 -0.74 -6.84 10.04
CA LEU A 133 0.09 -6.51 11.20
C LEU A 133 1.14 -7.59 11.53
N GLY A 134 1.02 -8.80 10.95
CA GLY A 134 1.99 -9.89 11.08
C GLY A 134 1.69 -10.91 12.10
#